data_ac3e4001f1d2027b5c58cb0d79f5f80f
#
_entry.id   ac3e4001f1d2027b5c58cb0d79f5f80f
#
_cell.length_a   1.000
_cell.length_b   1.000
_cell.length_c   1.000
_cell.angle_alpha   90.00
_cell.angle_beta   90.00
_cell.angle_gamma   90.00
#
_symmetry.space_group_name_H-M   'P 1'
#
loop_
_entity.id
_entity.type
_entity.pdbx_description
1 polymer ?
#
loop_
_entity_poly.entity_id
_entity_poly.type
_entity_poly.pdbx_seq_one_letter_code
_entity_poly.pdbx_strand_id
1 'polypeptide(L)' 'MNRTRSRIIRFLLRNGPSTCGQIGMGIGASPSAIRRQLGLLTDAGLVQRSSAQFSASAEQVQLHAAAFEASFQVTVMPP' A
#
# COMPACT_ATOMS: atom_id res chain seq x y z
N MET A 1 -1.75 -0.21 -12.90
CA MET A 1 -1.60 -0.59 -11.50
C MET A 1 -0.14 -0.61 -11.11
N ASN A 2 0.18 -0.13 -9.94
CA ASN A 2 1.56 -0.05 -9.47
C ASN A 2 1.95 -1.37 -8.80
N ARG A 3 2.99 -2.03 -9.33
CA ARG A 3 3.43 -3.32 -8.80
C ARG A 3 3.97 -3.19 -7.37
N THR A 4 4.72 -2.13 -7.11
CA THR A 4 5.27 -1.91 -5.77
C THR A 4 4.16 -1.76 -4.75
N ARG A 5 3.12 -1.03 -5.09
CA ARG A 5 1.96 -0.83 -4.22
C ARG A 5 1.32 -2.16 -3.85
N SER A 6 1.06 -2.99 -4.84
CA SER A 6 0.46 -4.31 -4.60
C SER A 6 1.34 -5.18 -3.73
N ARG A 7 2.65 -5.12 -3.96
CA ARG A 7 3.59 -5.93 -3.19
C ARG A 7 3.68 -5.48 -1.74
N ILE A 8 3.60 -4.18 -1.50
CA ILE A 8 3.59 -3.64 -0.14
C ILE A 8 2.36 -4.14 0.61
N ILE A 9 1.19 -4.00 0.01
CA ILE A 9 -0.05 -4.44 0.65
C ILE A 9 0.01 -5.92 0.96
N ARG A 10 0.44 -6.71 0.00
CA ARG A 10 0.54 -8.15 0.17
C ARG A 10 1.52 -8.52 1.28
N PHE A 11 2.65 -7.82 1.34
CA PHE A 11 3.64 -8.03 2.39
C PHE A 11 3.04 -7.77 3.77
N LEU A 12 2.32 -6.66 3.92
CA LEU A 12 1.73 -6.29 5.20
C LEU A 12 0.62 -7.25 5.61
N LEU A 13 -0.18 -7.69 4.67
CA LEU A 13 -1.22 -8.67 4.98
C LEU A 13 -0.64 -10.00 5.43
N ARG A 14 0.50 -10.37 4.89
CA ARG A 14 1.15 -11.64 5.21
C ARG A 14 1.97 -11.59 6.49
N ASN A 15 2.66 -10.48 6.73
CA ASN A 15 3.64 -10.37 7.81
C ASN A 15 3.16 -9.54 9.00
N GLY A 16 2.08 -8.79 8.85
CA GLY A 16 1.61 -7.90 9.90
C GLY A 16 2.38 -6.58 9.95
N PRO A 17 2.24 -5.81 11.03
CA PRO A 17 2.87 -4.50 11.13
C PRO A 17 4.37 -4.58 10.88
N SER A 18 4.87 -3.71 10.02
CA SER A 18 6.26 -3.73 9.59
C SER A 18 6.77 -2.31 9.38
N THR A 19 8.08 -2.12 9.59
CA THR A 19 8.72 -0.84 9.31
C THR A 19 8.98 -0.70 7.82
N CYS A 20 9.24 0.53 7.39
CA CYS A 20 9.62 0.81 6.01
C CYS A 20 10.83 -0.03 5.58
N GLY A 21 11.82 -0.14 6.46
CA GLY A 21 13.01 -0.94 6.18
C GLY A 21 12.69 -2.41 6.00
N GLN A 22 11.86 -2.96 6.86
CA GLN A 22 11.46 -4.36 6.75
C GLN A 22 10.72 -4.64 5.45
N ILE A 23 9.82 -3.75 5.08
CA ILE A 23 9.08 -3.88 3.83
C ILE A 23 10.04 -3.84 2.65
N GLY A 24 10.94 -2.86 2.64
CA GLY A 24 11.89 -2.71 1.54
C GLY A 24 12.77 -3.93 1.37
N MET A 25 13.28 -4.48 2.47
CA MET A 25 14.08 -5.70 2.42
C MET A 25 13.27 -6.90 1.95
N GLY A 26 12.03 -6.98 2.41
CA GLY A 26 11.17 -8.11 2.08
C GLY A 26 10.78 -8.17 0.62
N ILE A 27 10.58 -7.04 -0.02
CA ILE A 27 10.14 -7.02 -1.42
C ILE A 27 11.23 -6.54 -2.38
N GLY A 28 12.41 -6.17 -1.86
CA GLY A 28 13.53 -5.80 -2.72
C GLY A 28 13.35 -4.46 -3.42
N ALA A 29 12.70 -3.49 -2.79
CA ALA A 29 12.50 -2.17 -3.37
C ALA A 29 13.30 -1.12 -2.61
N SER A 30 13.61 -0.01 -3.29
CA SER A 30 14.39 1.06 -2.67
C SER A 30 13.59 1.75 -1.57
N PRO A 31 14.28 2.28 -0.54
CA PRO A 31 13.58 3.00 0.55
C PRO A 31 12.73 4.16 0.06
N SER A 32 13.20 4.91 -0.94
CA SER A 32 12.44 6.05 -1.42
C SER A 32 11.15 5.61 -2.12
N ALA A 33 11.21 4.51 -2.88
CA ALA A 33 10.02 3.97 -3.53
C ALA A 33 9.01 3.49 -2.49
N ILE A 34 9.50 2.82 -1.45
CA ILE A 34 8.64 2.33 -0.37
C ILE A 34 7.98 3.50 0.36
N ARG A 35 8.76 4.50 0.75
CA ARG A 35 8.20 5.64 1.49
C ARG A 35 7.15 6.37 0.67
N ARG A 36 7.40 6.55 -0.63
CA ARG A 36 6.47 7.22 -1.50
C ARG A 36 5.14 6.47 -1.57
N GLN A 37 5.21 5.16 -1.78
CA GLN A 37 4.00 4.37 -1.89
C GLN A 37 3.27 4.26 -0.55
N LEU A 38 3.99 4.15 0.56
CA LEU A 38 3.36 4.11 1.86
C LEU A 38 2.61 5.40 2.17
N GLY A 39 3.15 6.55 1.76
CA GLY A 39 2.45 7.81 1.92
C GLY A 39 1.12 7.83 1.17
N LEU A 40 1.14 7.40 -0.08
CA LEU A 40 -0.07 7.34 -0.89
C LEU A 40 -1.08 6.34 -0.33
N LEU A 41 -0.61 5.19 0.11
CA LEU A 41 -1.48 4.14 0.66
C LEU A 41 -2.08 4.56 1.99
N THR A 42 -1.32 5.28 2.81
CA THR A 42 -1.81 5.78 4.09
C THR A 42 -2.88 6.84 3.85
N ASP A 43 -2.65 7.76 2.92
CA ASP A 43 -3.62 8.80 2.58
C ASP A 43 -4.90 8.21 2.04
N ALA A 44 -4.80 7.09 1.32
CA ALA A 44 -5.98 6.44 0.76
C ALA A 44 -6.72 5.54 1.75
N GLY A 45 -6.17 5.36 2.96
CA GLY A 45 -6.82 4.50 3.95
C GLY A 45 -6.54 3.02 3.82
N LEU A 46 -5.67 2.64 2.89
CA LEU A 46 -5.32 1.21 2.68
C LEU A 46 -4.31 0.72 3.70
N VAL A 47 -3.49 1.61 4.21
CA VAL A 47 -2.43 1.31 5.15
C VAL A 47 -2.56 2.27 6.33
N GLN A 48 -2.27 1.79 7.51
CA GLN A 48 -2.31 2.59 8.72
C GLN A 48 -0.93 2.63 9.36
N ARG A 49 -0.57 3.80 9.86
CA ARG A 49 0.71 3.99 10.51
C ARG A 49 0.53 4.06 12.01
N SER A 50 1.36 3.32 12.74
CA SER A 50 1.41 3.37 14.19
C SER A 50 2.87 3.45 14.58
N SER A 51 3.31 4.62 15.05
CA SER A 51 4.71 4.87 15.35
C SER A 51 5.55 4.68 14.09
N ALA A 52 6.52 3.78 14.09
CA ALA A 52 7.38 3.54 12.93
C ALA A 52 6.91 2.36 12.08
N GLN A 53 5.77 1.77 12.43
CA GLN A 53 5.28 0.58 11.73
C GLN A 53 4.05 0.92 10.89
N PHE A 54 3.89 0.18 9.81
CA PHE A 54 2.75 0.27 8.92
C PHE A 54 2.01 -1.06 8.91
N SER A 55 0.70 -0.99 8.79
CA SER A 55 -0.12 -2.19 8.78
C SER A 55 -1.24 -2.06 7.76
N ALA A 56 -1.77 -3.20 7.32
CA ALA A 56 -2.92 -3.26 6.45
C ALA A 56 -3.81 -4.39 6.92
N SER A 57 -5.13 -4.23 6.71
CA SER A 57 -6.07 -5.31 6.95
C SER A 57 -6.81 -5.62 5.66
N ALA A 58 -7.19 -6.87 5.48
CA ALA A 58 -7.94 -7.27 4.29
C ALA A 58 -9.23 -6.47 4.17
N GLU A 59 -9.88 -6.21 5.30
CA GLU A 59 -11.12 -5.45 5.32
C GLU A 59 -10.91 -4.04 4.80
N GLN A 60 -9.88 -3.34 5.28
CA GLN A 60 -9.59 -1.98 4.85
C GLN A 60 -9.19 -1.93 3.38
N VAL A 61 -8.44 -2.92 2.94
CA VAL A 61 -8.05 -3.01 1.53
C VAL A 61 -9.29 -3.15 0.66
N GLN A 62 -10.23 -3.99 1.05
CA GLN A 62 -11.45 -4.18 0.27
C GLN A 62 -12.31 -2.92 0.25
N LEU A 63 -12.37 -2.18 1.36
CA LEU A 63 -13.17 -0.97 1.44
C LEU A 63 -12.62 0.17 0.59
N HIS A 64 -11.30 0.26 0.47
CA HIS A 64 -10.67 1.44 -0.12
C HIS A 64 -9.99 1.19 -1.46
N ALA A 65 -9.67 -0.06 -1.77
CA ALA A 65 -8.88 -0.35 -2.97
C ALA A 65 -9.55 0.10 -4.26
N ALA A 66 -10.85 -0.13 -4.37
CA ALA A 66 -11.56 0.23 -5.59
C ALA A 66 -11.55 1.74 -5.80
N ALA A 67 -11.79 2.52 -4.76
CA ALA A 67 -11.77 3.98 -4.87
C ALA A 67 -10.37 4.49 -5.15
N PHE A 68 -9.36 3.90 -4.51
CA PHE A 68 -7.97 4.28 -4.71
C PHE A 68 -7.54 4.03 -6.15
N GLU A 69 -7.82 2.84 -6.68
CA GLU A 69 -7.47 2.52 -8.06
C GLU A 69 -8.26 3.37 -9.06
N ALA A 70 -9.51 3.66 -8.75
CA ALA A 70 -10.33 4.48 -9.62
C ALA A 70 -9.74 5.89 -9.76
N SER A 71 -9.16 6.44 -8.70
CA SER A 71 -8.58 7.77 -8.77
C SER A 71 -7.34 7.83 -9.67
N PHE A 72 -6.72 6.69 -9.95
CA PHE A 72 -5.58 6.61 -10.86
C PHE A 72 -5.94 6.13 -12.25
N GLN A 73 -7.16 5.65 -12.44
CA GLN A 73 -7.59 5.07 -13.70
C GLN A 73 -8.84 5.76 -14.23
N VAL A 74 -8.99 7.01 -13.89
CA VAL A 74 -10.18 7.75 -14.23
C VAL A 74 -10.43 7.80 -15.74
N THR A 75 -9.36 7.74 -16.54
CA THR A 75 -9.48 7.80 -18.00
C THR A 75 -9.88 6.47 -18.61
N VAL A 76 -9.95 5.42 -17.82
CA VAL A 76 -10.19 4.07 -18.32
C VAL A 76 -11.57 3.58 -17.88
N MET A 77 -12.43 4.50 -17.52
CA MET A 77 -13.75 4.15 -17.02
C MET A 77 -14.54 3.39 -18.07
N PRO A 78 -15.10 2.26 -17.70
CA PRO A 78 -16.00 1.58 -18.61
C PRO A 78 -17.27 2.38 -18.78
N PRO A 79 -17.89 2.26 -19.91
CA PRO A 79 -19.13 2.97 -20.16
C PRO A 79 -20.26 2.55 -19.22
#